data_2ba377d516166795c689b8be58450b29
#
_entry.id   2ba377d516166795c689b8be58450b29
#
_cell.length_a   1.000
_cell.length_b   1.000
_cell.length_c   1.000
_cell.angle_alpha   90.00
_cell.angle_beta   90.00
_cell.angle_gamma   90.00
#
_symmetry.space_group_name_H-M   'P 1'
#
loop_
_entity.id
_entity.type
_entity.pdbx_description
1 polymer ?
#
loop_
_entity_poly.entity_id
_entity_poly.type
_entity_poly.pdbx_seq_one_letter_code
_entity_poly.pdbx_strand_id
1 'polypeptide(L)'
;MTGVQTCALPISLPPYGACLLGSVNLTKFVKKPFTDEAFFDWAEYKEVIAIFTRMLDNVVEVNGLPLEEQRKEIMRKRRHGMGYLGLGSTLTMLKMKYGDEDSLKFTEEVSRILAEVGWETGIDLAEEKGAAPIMEEEFVVTADMLAKRPEMAADGIKVGAKVKGKVLLGKYSRYMQQFPEGLRNKIAKKGVRFTHHSSIAPTGTISLSLANNASNGIEPSFAHHYSRNVIREGKKSKEKVDVYSYELLAYRELVNPKAMPFSENEDEKLPDYFLDSSTIQAKAHVDIQAASQKWIDSSISKTINVPTDYDYEDFKNIYLYAYDKGLKGCTTFRFNPEAFQGVLVTEKDLENTTYKFTLEDGSQVEVKGNEEIEYDGETHSAANLYDALKEGYYGKF
;
A
#
# COMPACT_ATOMS: atom_id res chain seq x y z
N MET A 1 -1.26 -3.97 20.32
CA MET A 1 -1.74 -3.49 18.99
C MET A 1 -0.72 -2.50 18.49
N THR A 2 0.02 -2.88 17.48
CA THR A 2 1.03 -2.03 16.88
C THR A 2 0.34 -0.88 16.17
N GLY A 3 0.66 0.37 16.53
CA GLY A 3 0.02 1.58 16.03
C GLY A 3 0.11 1.82 14.51
N VAL A 4 0.78 0.94 13.79
CA VAL A 4 0.90 0.96 12.32
C VAL A 4 -0.36 0.43 11.62
N GLN A 5 -1.22 -0.29 12.31
CA GLN A 5 -2.43 -0.89 11.71
C GLN A 5 -3.69 -0.02 11.79
N THR A 6 -3.61 1.13 12.41
CA THR A 6 -4.68 2.12 12.40
C THR A 6 -4.65 3.03 11.17
N CYS A 7 -3.85 2.69 10.18
CA CYS A 7 -3.94 3.31 8.86
C CYS A 7 -5.38 3.25 8.40
N ALA A 8 -5.89 4.38 7.94
CA ALA A 8 -7.22 4.47 7.35
C ALA A 8 -7.42 3.26 6.43
N LEU A 9 -8.48 2.50 6.69
CA LEU A 9 -8.86 1.42 5.80
C LEU A 9 -8.86 1.99 4.38
N PRO A 10 -8.18 1.37 3.41
CA PRO A 10 -8.07 1.92 2.05
C PRO A 10 -9.42 1.99 1.34
N ILE A 11 -10.51 1.63 2.03
CA ILE A 11 -11.87 1.57 1.48
C ILE A 11 -12.85 2.10 2.52
N SER A 12 -13.64 3.10 2.11
CA SER A 12 -14.81 3.52 2.86
C SER A 12 -15.99 2.66 2.44
N LEU A 13 -16.52 1.84 3.35
CA LEU A 13 -17.64 0.95 3.10
C LEU A 13 -18.94 1.50 3.72
N PRO A 14 -20.09 1.35 3.03
CA PRO A 14 -21.39 1.56 3.64
C PRO A 14 -21.73 0.44 4.64
N PRO A 15 -22.80 0.58 5.44
CA PRO A 15 -23.29 -0.53 6.26
C PRO A 15 -23.44 -1.81 5.43
N TYR A 16 -23.02 -2.93 5.98
CA TYR A 16 -22.99 -4.25 5.32
C TYR A 16 -22.11 -4.32 4.04
N GLY A 17 -21.35 -3.27 3.74
CA GLY A 17 -20.48 -3.26 2.58
C GLY A 17 -19.32 -4.23 2.73
N ALA A 18 -18.90 -4.82 1.62
CA ALA A 18 -17.66 -5.56 1.48
C ALA A 18 -16.92 -5.11 0.23
N CYS A 19 -15.61 -5.28 0.22
CA CYS A 19 -14.77 -5.00 -0.92
C CYS A 19 -13.75 -6.12 -1.10
N LEU A 20 -13.61 -6.59 -2.33
CA LEU A 20 -12.67 -7.63 -2.68
C LEU A 20 -11.35 -7.00 -3.05
N LEU A 21 -10.31 -7.32 -2.30
CA LEU A 21 -8.96 -6.79 -2.51
C LEU A 21 -8.13 -7.72 -3.37
N GLY A 22 -7.31 -7.13 -4.22
CA GLY A 22 -6.29 -7.83 -4.97
C GLY A 22 -5.21 -6.86 -5.43
N SER A 23 -3.96 -7.30 -5.48
CA SER A 23 -2.84 -6.42 -5.82
C SER A 23 -1.93 -7.06 -6.86
N VAL A 24 -1.65 -6.30 -7.92
CA VAL A 24 -0.75 -6.70 -9.00
C VAL A 24 0.69 -6.42 -8.56
N ASN A 25 1.58 -7.40 -8.72
CA ASN A 25 3.01 -7.23 -8.41
C ASN A 25 3.71 -6.51 -9.57
N LEU A 26 4.01 -5.22 -9.39
CA LEU A 26 4.63 -4.38 -10.42
C LEU A 26 6.03 -4.85 -10.85
N THR A 27 6.78 -5.49 -9.95
CA THR A 27 8.15 -5.93 -10.26
C THR A 27 8.22 -6.93 -11.42
N LYS A 28 7.12 -7.61 -11.72
CA LYS A 28 7.05 -8.62 -12.79
C LYS A 28 7.04 -8.04 -14.20
N PHE A 29 6.69 -6.78 -14.33
CA PHE A 29 6.64 -6.06 -15.60
C PHE A 29 7.94 -5.33 -15.95
N VAL A 30 8.92 -5.29 -15.02
CA VAL A 30 10.23 -4.69 -15.31
C VAL A 30 11.06 -5.64 -16.14
N LYS A 31 11.52 -5.15 -17.27
CA LYS A 31 12.41 -5.86 -18.19
C LYS A 31 13.80 -5.20 -18.14
N LYS A 32 14.87 -5.99 -18.25
CA LYS A 32 16.27 -5.56 -18.17
C LYS A 32 16.56 -4.66 -16.94
N PRO A 33 16.17 -5.07 -15.72
CA PRO A 33 16.33 -4.25 -14.52
C PRO A 33 17.78 -3.80 -14.32
N PHE A 34 17.95 -2.61 -13.74
CA PHE A 34 19.24 -2.00 -13.38
C PHE A 34 20.15 -1.63 -14.56
N THR A 35 19.69 -1.76 -15.79
CA THR A 35 20.45 -1.34 -17.00
C THR A 35 19.91 0.00 -17.54
N ASP A 36 20.65 0.60 -18.48
CA ASP A 36 20.17 1.82 -19.17
C ASP A 36 19.03 1.53 -20.15
N GLU A 37 18.80 0.25 -20.45
CA GLU A 37 17.68 -0.22 -21.27
C GLU A 37 16.50 -0.74 -20.43
N ALA A 38 16.49 -0.50 -19.12
CA ALA A 38 15.41 -0.92 -18.25
C ALA A 38 14.09 -0.24 -18.67
N PHE A 39 13.02 -1.03 -18.79
CA PHE A 39 11.70 -0.50 -19.11
C PHE A 39 10.60 -1.31 -18.43
N PHE A 40 9.43 -0.71 -18.35
CA PHE A 40 8.21 -1.34 -17.83
C PHE A 40 7.32 -1.82 -18.98
N ASP A 41 6.91 -3.07 -18.95
CA ASP A 41 6.06 -3.68 -19.99
C ASP A 41 4.59 -3.27 -19.80
N TRP A 42 4.24 -2.14 -20.37
CA TRP A 42 2.89 -1.58 -20.29
C TRP A 42 1.84 -2.45 -20.99
N ALA A 43 2.20 -3.21 -22.02
CA ALA A 43 1.28 -4.07 -22.74
C ALA A 43 0.86 -5.26 -21.87
N GLU A 44 1.83 -5.96 -21.28
CA GLU A 44 1.58 -7.06 -20.35
C GLU A 44 0.82 -6.57 -19.10
N TYR A 45 1.17 -5.38 -18.58
CA TYR A 45 0.47 -4.79 -17.43
C TYR A 45 -1.02 -4.54 -17.71
N LYS A 46 -1.38 -3.97 -18.87
CA LYS A 46 -2.78 -3.76 -19.28
C LYS A 46 -3.54 -5.06 -19.39
N GLU A 47 -2.94 -6.09 -19.99
CA GLU A 47 -3.55 -7.41 -20.12
C GLU A 47 -3.87 -8.02 -18.76
N VAL A 48 -2.90 -7.99 -17.84
CA VAL A 48 -3.07 -8.51 -16.47
C VAL A 48 -4.16 -7.75 -15.72
N ILE A 49 -4.25 -6.40 -15.84
CA ILE A 49 -5.33 -5.62 -15.23
C ILE A 49 -6.70 -6.09 -15.75
N ALA A 50 -6.87 -6.27 -17.05
CA ALA A 50 -8.14 -6.68 -17.61
C ALA A 50 -8.56 -8.08 -17.11
N ILE A 51 -7.63 -9.05 -17.12
CA ILE A 51 -7.87 -10.40 -16.60
C ILE A 51 -8.21 -10.34 -15.10
N PHE A 52 -7.45 -9.58 -14.32
CA PHE A 52 -7.64 -9.51 -12.88
C PHE A 52 -8.92 -8.78 -12.48
N THR A 53 -9.34 -7.76 -13.25
CA THR A 53 -10.64 -7.11 -13.09
C THR A 53 -11.78 -8.13 -13.24
N ARG A 54 -11.74 -8.98 -14.28
CA ARG A 54 -12.69 -10.07 -14.47
C ARG A 54 -12.65 -11.08 -13.33
N MET A 55 -11.45 -11.42 -12.86
CA MET A 55 -11.28 -12.34 -11.73
C MET A 55 -11.96 -11.80 -10.46
N LEU A 56 -11.75 -10.52 -10.12
CA LEU A 56 -12.39 -9.89 -8.96
C LEU A 56 -13.92 -9.85 -9.10
N ASP A 57 -14.45 -9.58 -10.30
CA ASP A 57 -15.89 -9.65 -10.55
C ASP A 57 -16.45 -11.07 -10.34
N ASN A 58 -15.72 -12.10 -10.78
CA ASN A 58 -16.12 -13.49 -10.53
C ASN A 58 -16.08 -13.84 -9.04
N VAL A 59 -15.13 -13.31 -8.27
CA VAL A 59 -15.09 -13.52 -6.81
C VAL A 59 -16.31 -12.91 -6.12
N VAL A 60 -16.88 -11.80 -6.63
CA VAL A 60 -18.17 -11.26 -6.15
C VAL A 60 -19.27 -12.31 -6.24
N GLU A 61 -19.33 -13.08 -7.34
CA GLU A 61 -20.37 -14.10 -7.55
C GLU A 61 -20.24 -15.29 -6.59
N VAL A 62 -18.99 -15.74 -6.34
CA VAL A 62 -18.73 -16.96 -5.54
C VAL A 62 -18.54 -16.66 -4.04
N ASN A 63 -18.59 -15.39 -3.65
CA ASN A 63 -18.35 -14.97 -2.28
C ASN A 63 -19.44 -15.47 -1.33
N GLY A 64 -19.03 -16.28 -0.33
CA GLY A 64 -19.89 -16.89 0.67
C GLY A 64 -20.15 -16.00 1.90
N LEU A 65 -20.49 -14.73 1.74
CA LEU A 65 -20.80 -13.83 2.86
C LEU A 65 -21.90 -14.44 3.77
N PRO A 66 -21.70 -14.40 5.11
CA PRO A 66 -22.57 -15.10 6.06
C PRO A 66 -23.95 -14.42 6.22
N LEU A 67 -24.03 -13.08 6.06
CA LEU A 67 -25.26 -12.31 6.23
C LEU A 67 -25.91 -11.98 4.90
N GLU A 68 -27.23 -12.11 4.83
CA GLU A 68 -27.99 -11.82 3.61
C GLU A 68 -27.90 -10.34 3.22
N GLU A 69 -27.87 -9.42 4.19
CA GLU A 69 -27.72 -8.00 3.97
C GLU A 69 -26.36 -7.66 3.33
N GLN A 70 -25.30 -8.34 3.75
CA GLN A 70 -23.98 -8.22 3.13
C GLN A 70 -24.01 -8.72 1.69
N ARG A 71 -24.65 -9.86 1.44
CA ARG A 71 -24.77 -10.41 0.08
C ARG A 71 -25.58 -9.46 -0.81
N LYS A 72 -26.70 -8.92 -0.36
CA LYS A 72 -27.50 -7.93 -1.10
C LYS A 72 -26.68 -6.70 -1.44
N GLU A 73 -25.94 -6.16 -0.48
CA GLU A 73 -25.16 -4.94 -0.69
C GLU A 73 -23.99 -5.16 -1.64
N ILE A 74 -23.25 -6.26 -1.51
CA ILE A 74 -22.12 -6.54 -2.42
C ILE A 74 -22.59 -6.81 -3.84
N MET A 75 -23.66 -7.58 -4.03
CA MET A 75 -24.23 -7.87 -5.35
C MET A 75 -24.81 -6.62 -6.01
N ARG A 76 -25.41 -5.71 -5.22
CA ARG A 76 -25.95 -4.45 -5.71
C ARG A 76 -24.86 -3.51 -6.26
N LYS A 77 -23.70 -3.42 -5.60
CA LYS A 77 -22.63 -2.47 -5.92
C LYS A 77 -21.41 -3.07 -6.57
N ARG A 78 -21.12 -4.32 -6.31
CA ARG A 78 -20.02 -5.11 -6.89
C ARG A 78 -18.66 -4.42 -6.76
N ARG A 79 -18.32 -3.93 -5.56
CA ARG A 79 -17.10 -3.17 -5.32
C ARG A 79 -15.85 -4.03 -5.47
N HIS A 80 -14.89 -3.53 -6.21
CA HIS A 80 -13.53 -4.03 -6.26
C HIS A 80 -12.58 -3.10 -5.50
N GLY A 81 -11.45 -3.65 -5.08
CA GLY A 81 -10.33 -2.93 -4.49
C GLY A 81 -9.04 -3.42 -5.12
N MET A 82 -8.93 -3.35 -6.46
CA MET A 82 -7.70 -3.66 -7.17
C MET A 82 -6.66 -2.60 -6.91
N GLY A 83 -5.45 -3.04 -6.58
CA GLY A 83 -4.29 -2.18 -6.43
C GLY A 83 -3.04 -2.85 -6.98
N TYR A 84 -1.91 -2.40 -6.50
CA TYR A 84 -0.62 -2.96 -6.82
C TYR A 84 0.26 -3.07 -5.56
N LEU A 85 1.32 -3.85 -5.66
CA LEU A 85 2.41 -3.93 -4.70
C LEU A 85 3.75 -3.80 -5.43
N GLY A 86 4.80 -3.54 -4.69
CA GLY A 86 6.15 -3.49 -5.23
C GLY A 86 6.47 -2.19 -5.97
N LEU A 87 5.77 -1.07 -5.71
CA LEU A 87 6.09 0.20 -6.38
C LEU A 87 7.54 0.63 -6.09
N GLY A 88 7.95 0.66 -4.81
CA GLY A 88 9.31 1.05 -4.44
C GLY A 88 10.37 0.16 -5.08
N SER A 89 10.18 -1.17 -5.01
CA SER A 89 11.06 -2.13 -5.68
C SER A 89 11.14 -1.91 -7.20
N THR A 90 10.00 -1.63 -7.84
CA THR A 90 9.92 -1.36 -9.29
C THR A 90 10.68 -0.09 -9.68
N LEU A 91 10.52 0.99 -8.90
CA LEU A 91 11.26 2.25 -9.13
C LEU A 91 12.77 2.00 -9.04
N THR A 92 13.22 1.30 -8.00
CA THR A 92 14.64 0.94 -7.85
C THR A 92 15.14 0.11 -9.03
N MET A 93 14.38 -0.89 -9.49
CA MET A 93 14.72 -1.73 -10.65
C MET A 93 14.80 -0.93 -11.96
N LEU A 94 14.03 0.16 -12.07
CA LEU A 94 14.07 1.11 -13.20
C LEU A 94 15.10 2.24 -13.00
N LYS A 95 15.93 2.20 -11.95
CA LYS A 95 16.92 3.21 -11.58
C LYS A 95 16.32 4.59 -11.26
N MET A 96 15.08 4.63 -10.76
CA MET A 96 14.38 5.84 -10.34
C MET A 96 14.49 6.01 -8.82
N LYS A 97 14.74 7.23 -8.36
CA LYS A 97 14.69 7.55 -6.93
C LYS A 97 13.25 7.77 -6.50
N TYR A 98 12.85 7.14 -5.40
CA TYR A 98 11.51 7.30 -4.85
C TYR A 98 11.26 8.76 -4.44
N GLY A 99 10.28 9.42 -5.06
CA GLY A 99 9.89 10.81 -4.80
C GLY A 99 10.51 11.84 -5.75
N ASP A 100 11.38 11.45 -6.68
CA ASP A 100 11.82 12.33 -7.74
C ASP A 100 10.77 12.50 -8.87
N GLU A 101 11.01 13.41 -9.78
CA GLU A 101 10.05 13.76 -10.85
C GLU A 101 9.70 12.58 -11.74
N ASP A 102 10.67 11.72 -12.07
CA ASP A 102 10.43 10.56 -12.94
C ASP A 102 9.64 9.48 -12.23
N SER A 103 9.91 9.26 -10.93
CA SER A 103 9.14 8.34 -10.11
C SER A 103 7.70 8.81 -9.89
N LEU A 104 7.47 10.12 -9.78
CA LEU A 104 6.12 10.70 -9.70
C LEU A 104 5.34 10.48 -11.00
N LYS A 105 5.96 10.75 -12.16
CA LYS A 105 5.37 10.50 -13.48
C LYS A 105 5.04 9.02 -13.68
N PHE A 106 5.97 8.15 -13.34
CA PHE A 106 5.77 6.70 -13.43
C PHE A 106 4.62 6.24 -12.53
N THR A 107 4.57 6.71 -11.29
CA THR A 107 3.50 6.38 -10.32
C THR A 107 2.13 6.85 -10.80
N GLU A 108 2.05 8.07 -11.36
CA GLU A 108 0.82 8.56 -11.97
C GLU A 108 0.40 7.69 -13.14
N GLU A 109 1.31 7.32 -14.03
CA GLU A 109 1.03 6.52 -15.24
C GLU A 109 0.56 5.09 -14.88
N VAL A 110 1.23 4.40 -13.94
CA VAL A 110 0.81 3.09 -13.43
C VAL A 110 -0.62 3.15 -12.90
N SER A 111 -0.92 4.18 -12.10
CA SER A 111 -2.24 4.34 -11.47
C SER A 111 -3.31 4.72 -12.50
N ARG A 112 -2.96 5.56 -13.49
CA ARG A 112 -3.84 5.95 -14.59
C ARG A 112 -4.23 4.74 -15.43
N ILE A 113 -3.26 3.94 -15.86
CA ILE A 113 -3.51 2.74 -16.67
C ILE A 113 -4.36 1.74 -15.90
N LEU A 114 -4.08 1.51 -14.60
CA LEU A 114 -4.91 0.65 -13.75
C LEU A 114 -6.37 1.11 -13.75
N ALA A 115 -6.59 2.40 -13.60
CA ALA A 115 -7.94 2.97 -13.59
C ALA A 115 -8.62 2.88 -14.97
N GLU A 116 -7.97 3.34 -16.03
CA GLU A 116 -8.55 3.35 -17.39
C GLU A 116 -8.92 1.95 -17.87
N VAL A 117 -7.96 1.02 -17.83
CA VAL A 117 -8.19 -0.37 -18.28
C VAL A 117 -9.23 -1.06 -17.39
N GLY A 118 -9.20 -0.80 -16.08
CA GLY A 118 -10.20 -1.36 -15.17
C GLY A 118 -11.61 -0.88 -15.48
N TRP A 119 -11.82 0.41 -15.72
CA TRP A 119 -13.13 0.95 -16.07
C TRP A 119 -13.59 0.48 -17.48
N GLU A 120 -12.70 0.42 -18.46
CA GLU A 120 -13.00 -0.15 -19.78
C GLU A 120 -13.45 -1.61 -19.67
N THR A 121 -12.69 -2.43 -18.96
CA THR A 121 -13.04 -3.84 -18.70
C THR A 121 -14.38 -3.94 -17.95
N GLY A 122 -14.65 -3.03 -17.02
CA GLY A 122 -15.92 -2.98 -16.30
C GLY A 122 -17.12 -2.70 -17.21
N ILE A 123 -16.95 -1.90 -18.28
CA ILE A 123 -17.97 -1.67 -19.30
C ILE A 123 -18.18 -2.94 -20.13
N ASP A 124 -17.10 -3.60 -20.56
CA ASP A 124 -17.18 -4.84 -21.34
C ASP A 124 -17.87 -5.96 -20.53
N LEU A 125 -17.56 -6.08 -19.24
CA LEU A 125 -18.24 -7.01 -18.34
C LEU A 125 -19.72 -6.65 -18.13
N ALA A 126 -20.06 -5.37 -18.14
CA ALA A 126 -21.46 -4.95 -18.05
C ALA A 126 -22.23 -5.29 -19.35
N GLU A 127 -21.59 -5.24 -20.52
CA GLU A 127 -22.19 -5.69 -21.78
C GLU A 127 -22.39 -7.21 -21.81
N GLU A 128 -21.43 -7.96 -21.25
CA GLU A 128 -21.46 -9.43 -21.23
C GLU A 128 -22.44 -9.99 -20.18
N LYS A 129 -22.44 -9.43 -18.97
CA LYS A 129 -23.09 -9.99 -17.78
C LYS A 129 -24.16 -9.09 -17.15
N GLY A 130 -24.40 -7.92 -17.73
CA GLY A 130 -25.24 -6.85 -17.15
C GLY A 130 -24.46 -5.90 -16.23
N ALA A 131 -24.91 -4.65 -16.17
CA ALA A 131 -24.35 -3.65 -15.25
C ALA A 131 -24.67 -4.00 -13.80
N ALA A 132 -23.91 -3.42 -12.84
CA ALA A 132 -24.26 -3.54 -11.42
C ALA A 132 -25.68 -3.00 -11.20
N PRO A 133 -26.52 -3.66 -10.38
CA PRO A 133 -27.94 -3.27 -10.20
C PRO A 133 -28.14 -1.79 -9.86
N ILE A 134 -27.26 -1.22 -9.02
CA ILE A 134 -27.31 0.21 -8.64
C ILE A 134 -27.20 1.16 -9.84
N MET A 135 -26.64 0.73 -10.96
CA MET A 135 -26.51 1.55 -12.18
C MET A 135 -27.86 1.86 -12.81
N GLU A 136 -28.85 0.97 -12.64
CA GLU A 136 -30.20 1.14 -13.15
C GLU A 136 -31.18 1.73 -12.12
N GLU A 137 -30.78 1.83 -10.84
CA GLU A 137 -31.58 2.47 -9.80
C GLU A 137 -31.73 3.97 -10.06
N GLU A 138 -32.92 4.49 -9.74
CA GLU A 138 -33.23 5.92 -9.81
C GLU A 138 -32.97 6.61 -8.47
N PHE A 139 -32.22 7.69 -8.51
CA PHE A 139 -31.90 8.54 -7.36
C PHE A 139 -32.63 9.87 -7.48
N VAL A 140 -33.29 10.27 -6.40
CA VAL A 140 -33.96 11.58 -6.32
C VAL A 140 -32.90 12.65 -6.11
N VAL A 141 -32.86 13.62 -7.00
CA VAL A 141 -31.92 14.73 -6.94
C VAL A 141 -32.27 15.67 -5.79
N THR A 142 -31.34 15.89 -4.90
CA THR A 142 -31.47 16.80 -3.75
C THR A 142 -30.87 18.18 -4.04
N ALA A 143 -31.23 19.18 -3.24
CA ALA A 143 -30.60 20.51 -3.31
C ALA A 143 -29.08 20.44 -3.06
N ASP A 144 -28.61 19.58 -2.14
CA ASP A 144 -27.20 19.35 -1.85
C ASP A 144 -26.46 18.74 -3.06
N MET A 145 -27.12 17.83 -3.78
CA MET A 145 -26.54 17.26 -5.02
C MET A 145 -26.33 18.34 -6.09
N LEU A 146 -27.30 19.23 -6.28
CA LEU A 146 -27.15 20.33 -7.26
C LEU A 146 -26.10 21.35 -6.81
N ALA A 147 -26.03 21.68 -5.52
CA ALA A 147 -25.02 22.59 -4.99
C ALA A 147 -23.61 22.05 -5.19
N LYS A 148 -23.41 20.73 -5.00
CA LYS A 148 -22.12 20.05 -5.19
C LYS A 148 -21.78 19.77 -6.66
N ARG A 149 -22.77 19.77 -7.56
CA ARG A 149 -22.65 19.43 -8.99
C ARG A 149 -23.47 20.42 -9.83
N PRO A 150 -23.00 21.67 -9.98
CA PRO A 150 -23.74 22.72 -10.71
C PRO A 150 -24.01 22.36 -12.17
N GLU A 151 -23.19 21.48 -12.78
CA GLU A 151 -23.39 20.95 -14.12
C GLU A 151 -24.70 20.20 -14.29
N MET A 152 -25.24 19.58 -13.22
CA MET A 152 -26.57 18.96 -13.26
C MET A 152 -27.66 19.99 -13.50
N ALA A 153 -27.56 21.17 -12.88
CA ALA A 153 -28.51 22.28 -13.08
C ALA A 153 -28.36 22.87 -14.48
N ALA A 154 -27.15 22.98 -15.02
CA ALA A 154 -26.88 23.41 -16.39
C ALA A 154 -27.53 22.48 -17.42
N ASP A 155 -27.55 21.17 -17.14
CA ASP A 155 -28.24 20.15 -17.95
C ASP A 155 -29.78 20.15 -17.74
N GLY A 156 -30.34 21.12 -17.00
CA GLY A 156 -31.78 21.27 -16.76
C GLY A 156 -32.35 20.34 -15.69
N ILE A 157 -31.52 19.65 -14.92
CA ILE A 157 -31.95 18.77 -13.84
C ILE A 157 -32.37 19.63 -12.62
N LYS A 158 -33.56 19.35 -12.07
CA LYS A 158 -34.12 20.07 -10.93
C LYS A 158 -34.18 19.18 -9.68
N VAL A 159 -34.29 19.81 -8.51
CA VAL A 159 -34.59 19.11 -7.26
C VAL A 159 -35.85 18.27 -7.43
N GLY A 160 -35.85 17.03 -6.96
CA GLY A 160 -36.95 16.08 -7.11
C GLY A 160 -36.91 15.27 -8.43
N ALA A 161 -36.08 15.63 -9.41
CA ALA A 161 -35.89 14.82 -10.60
C ALA A 161 -35.30 13.46 -10.24
N LYS A 162 -35.59 12.42 -11.02
CA LYS A 162 -35.00 11.09 -10.87
C LYS A 162 -33.92 10.87 -11.91
N VAL A 163 -32.74 10.46 -11.47
CA VAL A 163 -31.59 10.22 -12.32
C VAL A 163 -31.02 8.83 -12.01
N LYS A 164 -30.75 8.04 -13.06
CA LYS A 164 -30.16 6.71 -12.91
C LYS A 164 -28.73 6.77 -12.40
N GLY A 165 -28.31 5.75 -11.59
CA GLY A 165 -26.97 5.63 -11.04
C GLY A 165 -25.86 5.71 -12.09
N LYS A 166 -26.02 5.06 -13.25
CA LYS A 166 -25.06 5.12 -14.37
C LYS A 166 -24.85 6.54 -14.91
N VAL A 167 -25.89 7.36 -14.93
CA VAL A 167 -25.80 8.76 -15.37
C VAL A 167 -25.09 9.60 -14.33
N LEU A 168 -25.42 9.38 -13.03
CA LEU A 168 -24.72 10.04 -11.93
C LEU A 168 -23.21 9.72 -11.95
N LEU A 169 -22.85 8.46 -12.18
CA LEU A 169 -21.46 8.05 -12.26
C LEU A 169 -20.76 8.62 -13.50
N GLY A 170 -21.29 8.38 -14.69
CA GLY A 170 -20.61 8.72 -15.94
C GLY A 170 -20.55 10.24 -16.22
N LYS A 171 -21.61 10.99 -15.88
CA LYS A 171 -21.67 12.42 -16.20
C LYS A 171 -21.28 13.32 -15.01
N TYR A 172 -21.69 12.98 -13.77
CA TYR A 172 -21.65 13.90 -12.65
C TYR A 172 -20.73 13.47 -11.49
N SER A 173 -20.00 12.37 -11.62
CA SER A 173 -18.96 11.98 -10.66
C SER A 173 -17.71 12.84 -10.85
N ARG A 174 -17.25 13.53 -9.80
CA ARG A 174 -16.01 14.32 -9.84
C ARG A 174 -14.80 13.45 -10.21
N TYR A 175 -14.74 12.25 -9.67
CA TYR A 175 -13.68 11.29 -10.00
C TYR A 175 -13.66 10.96 -11.51
N MET A 176 -14.83 10.76 -12.11
CA MET A 176 -14.91 10.41 -13.54
C MET A 176 -14.57 11.57 -14.49
N GLN A 177 -14.60 12.84 -14.03
CA GLN A 177 -14.31 13.98 -14.91
C GLN A 177 -12.88 14.00 -15.48
N GLN A 178 -11.95 13.31 -14.86
CA GLN A 178 -10.58 13.19 -15.36
C GLN A 178 -10.42 12.18 -16.52
N PHE A 179 -11.40 11.31 -16.73
CA PHE A 179 -11.36 10.31 -17.80
C PHE A 179 -11.86 10.87 -19.14
N PRO A 180 -11.44 10.26 -20.26
CA PRO A 180 -11.90 10.65 -21.58
C PRO A 180 -13.43 10.68 -21.68
N GLU A 181 -13.98 11.67 -22.37
CA GLU A 181 -15.42 11.84 -22.53
C GLU A 181 -16.09 10.60 -23.11
N GLY A 182 -15.42 9.93 -24.07
CA GLY A 182 -15.91 8.69 -24.68
C GLY A 182 -16.16 7.59 -23.67
N LEU A 183 -15.26 7.41 -22.68
CA LEU A 183 -15.41 6.44 -21.59
C LEU A 183 -16.60 6.81 -20.70
N ARG A 184 -16.67 8.07 -20.28
CA ARG A 184 -17.75 8.59 -19.43
C ARG A 184 -19.13 8.43 -20.06
N ASN A 185 -19.24 8.73 -21.35
CA ASN A 185 -20.47 8.57 -22.11
C ASN A 185 -20.88 7.10 -22.26
N LYS A 186 -19.93 6.18 -22.45
CA LYS A 186 -20.22 4.73 -22.44
C LYS A 186 -20.80 4.31 -21.10
N ILE A 187 -20.20 4.72 -19.96
CA ILE A 187 -20.70 4.43 -18.61
C ILE A 187 -22.11 5.00 -18.42
N ALA A 188 -22.35 6.27 -18.79
CA ALA A 188 -23.66 6.91 -18.64
C ALA A 188 -24.75 6.22 -19.48
N LYS A 189 -24.40 5.64 -20.61
CA LYS A 189 -25.34 4.93 -21.52
C LYS A 189 -25.57 3.49 -21.12
N LYS A 190 -24.50 2.73 -20.92
CA LYS A 190 -24.51 1.26 -20.74
C LYS A 190 -24.48 0.84 -19.26
N GLY A 191 -23.94 1.68 -18.38
CA GLY A 191 -23.54 1.32 -17.04
C GLY A 191 -22.16 0.65 -17.01
N VAL A 192 -21.77 0.17 -15.83
CA VAL A 192 -20.53 -0.55 -15.60
C VAL A 192 -20.77 -1.66 -14.56
N ARG A 193 -19.92 -2.68 -14.55
CA ARG A 193 -20.11 -3.88 -13.73
C ARG A 193 -19.94 -3.66 -12.23
N PHE A 194 -19.35 -2.55 -11.80
CA PHE A 194 -19.04 -2.22 -10.41
C PHE A 194 -19.11 -0.70 -10.15
N THR A 195 -19.20 -0.30 -8.89
CA THR A 195 -19.24 1.13 -8.49
C THR A 195 -17.87 1.71 -8.13
N HIS A 196 -16.95 0.87 -7.69
CA HIS A 196 -15.58 1.21 -7.31
C HIS A 196 -14.68 0.10 -7.80
N HIS A 197 -13.49 0.47 -8.26
CA HIS A 197 -12.56 -0.46 -8.88
C HIS A 197 -11.24 -0.58 -8.12
N SER A 198 -10.69 0.53 -7.62
CA SER A 198 -9.30 0.59 -7.19
C SER A 198 -9.10 1.05 -5.75
N SER A 199 -8.12 0.43 -5.10
CA SER A 199 -7.56 0.85 -3.81
C SER A 199 -6.13 0.34 -3.71
N ILE A 200 -5.27 1.01 -2.94
CA ILE A 200 -3.93 0.48 -2.68
C ILE A 200 -3.86 -0.01 -1.24
N ALA A 201 -3.91 -1.33 -1.10
CA ALA A 201 -3.84 -2.01 0.18
C ALA A 201 -2.39 -2.08 0.70
N PRO A 202 -2.18 -2.30 2.02
CA PRO A 202 -0.84 -2.44 2.60
C PRO A 202 -0.03 -3.63 2.06
N THR A 203 -0.67 -4.71 1.65
CA THR A 203 -0.08 -5.93 1.05
C THR A 203 1.01 -6.62 1.86
N GLY A 204 1.11 -6.37 3.18
CA GLY A 204 2.18 -6.87 4.04
C GLY A 204 2.37 -8.40 3.97
N THR A 205 1.29 -9.17 4.04
CA THR A 205 1.35 -10.63 3.96
C THR A 205 1.71 -11.13 2.58
N ILE A 206 1.05 -10.63 1.53
CA ILE A 206 1.26 -11.13 0.16
C ILE A 206 2.61 -10.71 -0.42
N SER A 207 3.17 -9.59 0.00
CA SER A 207 4.51 -9.17 -0.43
C SER A 207 5.58 -10.13 0.10
N LEU A 208 5.45 -10.60 1.33
CA LEU A 208 6.37 -11.57 1.93
C LEU A 208 6.16 -12.99 1.40
N SER A 209 4.91 -13.46 1.32
CA SER A 209 4.62 -14.86 1.00
C SER A 209 4.64 -15.17 -0.50
N LEU A 210 4.26 -14.22 -1.36
CA LEU A 210 4.09 -14.45 -2.80
C LEU A 210 5.00 -13.59 -3.69
N ALA A 211 5.51 -12.49 -3.17
CA ALA A 211 6.27 -11.51 -3.93
C ALA A 211 7.75 -11.40 -3.50
N ASN A 212 8.26 -12.38 -2.77
CA ASN A 212 9.66 -12.46 -2.32
C ASN A 212 10.16 -11.15 -1.70
N ASN A 213 9.37 -10.58 -0.79
CA ASN A 213 9.66 -9.32 -0.10
C ASN A 213 9.80 -8.09 -1.04
N ALA A 214 9.02 -8.03 -2.12
CA ALA A 214 8.82 -6.77 -2.84
C ALA A 214 8.14 -5.74 -1.92
N SER A 215 8.38 -4.47 -2.16
CA SER A 215 7.86 -3.40 -1.32
C SER A 215 6.31 -3.43 -1.19
N ASN A 216 5.80 -2.98 -0.07
CA ASN A 216 4.38 -3.08 0.28
C ASN A 216 3.56 -2.02 -0.46
N GLY A 217 2.59 -2.41 -1.28
CA GLY A 217 1.71 -1.47 -1.95
C GLY A 217 2.46 -0.35 -2.68
N ILE A 218 2.17 0.88 -2.28
CA ILE A 218 2.83 2.11 -2.78
C ILE A 218 4.10 2.48 -2.00
N GLU A 219 4.41 1.74 -0.92
CA GLU A 219 5.54 2.05 -0.05
C GLU A 219 6.90 1.83 -0.74
N PRO A 220 7.94 2.55 -0.35
CA PRO A 220 9.31 2.11 -0.58
C PRO A 220 9.58 0.85 0.24
N SER A 221 10.68 0.15 0.00
CA SER A 221 11.12 -0.89 0.91
C SER A 221 11.39 -0.32 2.29
N PHE A 222 10.99 -1.03 3.33
CA PHE A 222 11.21 -0.58 4.71
C PHE A 222 12.71 -0.42 4.99
N ALA A 223 13.47 -1.44 4.65
CA ALA A 223 14.92 -1.46 4.61
C ALA A 223 15.34 -2.50 3.57
N HIS A 224 16.49 -2.34 2.96
CA HIS A 224 16.98 -3.30 1.97
C HIS A 224 17.55 -4.57 2.63
N HIS A 225 18.04 -4.47 3.86
CA HIS A 225 18.45 -5.60 4.70
C HIS A 225 18.01 -5.33 6.15
N TYR A 226 17.41 -6.32 6.78
CA TYR A 226 17.05 -6.30 8.19
C TYR A 226 16.97 -7.73 8.74
N SER A 227 17.00 -7.86 10.05
CA SER A 227 16.83 -9.15 10.72
C SER A 227 15.42 -9.31 11.25
N ARG A 228 14.87 -10.50 11.13
CA ARG A 228 13.60 -10.90 11.76
C ARG A 228 13.83 -11.99 12.76
N ASN A 229 13.15 -11.87 13.88
CA ASN A 229 13.06 -12.96 14.84
C ASN A 229 11.93 -13.91 14.47
N VAL A 230 12.27 -15.15 14.19
CA VAL A 230 11.35 -16.20 13.80
C VAL A 230 11.38 -17.31 14.84
N ILE A 231 10.22 -17.69 15.35
CA ILE A 231 10.08 -18.88 16.20
C ILE A 231 9.86 -20.07 15.27
N ARG A 232 10.80 -21.03 15.24
CA ARG A 232 10.60 -22.27 14.49
C ARG A 232 9.88 -23.30 15.35
N GLU A 233 9.05 -24.11 14.70
CA GLU A 233 8.34 -25.19 15.36
C GLU A 233 9.32 -26.11 16.14
N GLY A 234 9.04 -26.34 17.43
CA GLY A 234 9.89 -27.16 18.31
C GLY A 234 11.08 -26.46 18.97
N LYS A 235 11.29 -25.16 18.72
CA LYS A 235 12.33 -24.36 19.43
C LYS A 235 11.68 -23.41 20.46
N LYS A 236 12.38 -23.22 21.59
CA LYS A 236 11.96 -22.28 22.67
C LYS A 236 12.44 -20.86 22.43
N SER A 237 13.44 -20.66 21.58
CA SER A 237 14.08 -19.38 21.29
C SER A 237 13.70 -18.84 19.91
N LYS A 238 13.71 -17.52 19.78
CA LYS A 238 13.59 -16.83 18.50
C LYS A 238 14.94 -16.96 17.76
N GLU A 239 14.87 -17.38 16.50
CA GLU A 239 16.05 -17.42 15.60
C GLU A 239 16.11 -16.11 14.81
N LYS A 240 17.26 -15.46 14.77
CA LYS A 240 17.51 -14.28 13.94
C LYS A 240 17.66 -14.74 12.49
N VAL A 241 16.81 -14.26 11.60
CA VAL A 241 16.85 -14.56 10.16
C VAL A 241 17.02 -13.26 9.39
N ASP A 242 18.05 -13.23 8.53
CA ASP A 242 18.28 -12.08 7.64
C ASP A 242 17.23 -12.04 6.52
N VAL A 243 16.68 -10.86 6.30
CA VAL A 243 15.69 -10.60 5.27
C VAL A 243 16.21 -9.50 4.35
N TYR A 244 16.18 -9.78 3.07
CA TYR A 244 16.61 -8.85 2.02
C TYR A 244 15.41 -8.39 1.20
N SER A 245 15.41 -7.14 0.75
CA SER A 245 14.38 -6.66 -0.17
C SER A 245 14.51 -7.37 -1.52
N TYR A 246 13.39 -7.45 -2.25
CA TYR A 246 13.34 -8.09 -3.57
C TYR A 246 14.35 -7.49 -4.55
N GLU A 247 14.39 -6.16 -4.62
CA GLU A 247 15.28 -5.42 -5.50
C GLU A 247 16.76 -5.60 -5.13
N LEU A 248 17.10 -5.74 -3.84
CA LEU A 248 18.48 -6.04 -3.43
C LEU A 248 18.87 -7.45 -3.83
N LEU A 249 18.00 -8.45 -3.64
CA LEU A 249 18.26 -9.82 -4.10
C LEU A 249 18.47 -9.85 -5.61
N ALA A 250 17.61 -9.19 -6.38
CA ALA A 250 17.72 -9.11 -7.82
C ALA A 250 19.00 -8.37 -8.27
N TYR A 251 19.39 -7.30 -7.58
CA TYR A 251 20.61 -6.55 -7.86
C TYR A 251 21.86 -7.39 -7.58
N ARG A 252 21.86 -8.15 -6.48
CA ARG A 252 22.96 -9.06 -6.13
C ARG A 252 23.12 -10.21 -7.15
N GLU A 253 22.00 -10.69 -7.67
CA GLU A 253 22.03 -11.75 -8.70
C GLU A 253 22.50 -11.24 -10.06
N LEU A 254 22.05 -10.04 -10.47
CA LEU A 254 22.24 -9.56 -11.84
C LEU A 254 23.44 -8.63 -12.03
N VAL A 255 23.86 -7.90 -10.97
CA VAL A 255 24.84 -6.81 -11.09
C VAL A 255 26.02 -6.98 -10.15
N ASN A 256 25.78 -7.04 -8.82
CA ASN A 256 26.84 -7.08 -7.83
C ASN A 256 26.52 -8.02 -6.66
N PRO A 257 27.07 -9.24 -6.65
CA PRO A 257 26.80 -10.24 -5.60
C PRO A 257 27.19 -9.80 -4.18
N LYS A 258 28.09 -8.80 -4.07
CA LYS A 258 28.60 -8.31 -2.77
C LYS A 258 27.81 -7.11 -2.25
N ALA A 259 26.88 -6.55 -3.04
CA ALA A 259 26.18 -5.33 -2.69
C ALA A 259 25.46 -5.44 -1.35
N MET A 260 25.69 -4.46 -0.46
CA MET A 260 25.08 -4.37 0.86
C MET A 260 24.70 -2.92 1.20
N PRO A 261 23.57 -2.69 1.87
CA PRO A 261 23.21 -1.37 2.38
C PRO A 261 24.25 -0.88 3.39
N PHE A 262 24.53 0.42 3.35
CA PHE A 262 25.39 1.12 4.30
C PHE A 262 26.86 0.61 4.37
N SER A 263 27.31 -0.20 3.40
CA SER A 263 28.70 -0.63 3.36
C SER A 263 29.65 0.55 3.10
N GLU A 264 30.74 0.64 3.86
CA GLU A 264 31.84 1.59 3.61
C GLU A 264 32.76 1.14 2.49
N ASN A 265 32.69 -0.15 2.10
CA ASN A 265 33.47 -0.72 1.01
C ASN A 265 32.89 -0.31 -0.34
N GLU A 266 33.66 0.37 -1.17
CA GLU A 266 33.24 0.83 -2.50
C GLU A 266 32.72 -0.31 -3.39
N ASP A 267 33.29 -1.52 -3.28
CA ASP A 267 32.88 -2.69 -4.07
C ASP A 267 31.51 -3.25 -3.65
N GLU A 268 30.98 -2.84 -2.51
CA GLU A 268 29.71 -3.31 -1.94
C GLU A 268 28.61 -2.24 -1.95
N LYS A 269 28.97 -0.99 -2.23
CA LYS A 269 28.03 0.12 -2.20
C LYS A 269 26.87 -0.06 -3.16
N LEU A 270 25.69 0.27 -2.68
CA LEU A 270 24.49 0.37 -3.51
C LEU A 270 24.45 1.71 -4.24
N PRO A 271 23.92 1.74 -5.47
CA PRO A 271 23.63 2.99 -6.17
C PRO A 271 22.67 3.89 -5.40
N ASP A 272 22.67 5.17 -5.70
CA ASP A 272 21.92 6.22 -5.02
C ASP A 272 20.40 6.16 -5.22
N TYR A 273 19.91 5.32 -6.11
CA TYR A 273 18.49 5.03 -6.30
C TYR A 273 17.97 3.92 -5.38
N PHE A 274 18.81 3.27 -4.58
CA PHE A 274 18.41 2.36 -3.52
C PHE A 274 18.03 3.15 -2.27
N LEU A 275 16.82 3.69 -2.27
CA LEU A 275 16.26 4.43 -1.15
C LEU A 275 15.31 3.54 -0.36
N ASP A 276 15.39 3.59 0.95
CA ASP A 276 14.47 2.93 1.88
C ASP A 276 13.60 3.94 2.64
N SER A 277 12.69 3.43 3.45
CA SER A 277 11.73 4.26 4.17
C SER A 277 12.37 5.25 5.16
N SER A 278 13.60 5.00 5.59
CA SER A 278 14.33 5.83 6.57
C SER A 278 15.06 7.01 5.92
N THR A 279 15.40 6.88 4.63
CA THR A 279 16.18 7.87 3.88
C THR A 279 15.33 8.84 3.07
N ILE A 280 14.05 8.51 2.85
CA ILE A 280 13.13 9.31 2.05
C ILE A 280 12.51 10.43 2.88
N GLN A 281 12.50 11.64 2.35
CA GLN A 281 11.88 12.80 3.00
C GLN A 281 10.35 12.67 3.09
N ALA A 282 9.75 13.17 4.17
CA ALA A 282 8.30 13.10 4.42
C ALA A 282 7.46 13.66 3.25
N LYS A 283 7.87 14.74 2.62
CA LYS A 283 7.18 15.33 1.46
C LYS A 283 7.16 14.39 0.25
N ALA A 284 8.25 13.66 -0.01
CA ALA A 284 8.32 12.72 -1.11
C ALA A 284 7.32 11.56 -0.97
N HIS A 285 7.09 11.09 0.27
CA HIS A 285 6.04 10.12 0.57
C HIS A 285 4.64 10.66 0.22
N VAL A 286 4.36 11.92 0.55
CA VAL A 286 3.08 12.58 0.21
C VAL A 286 2.93 12.75 -1.29
N ASP A 287 3.97 13.18 -1.99
CA ASP A 287 3.93 13.45 -3.43
C ASP A 287 3.69 12.17 -4.25
N ILE A 288 4.32 11.06 -3.91
CA ILE A 288 4.06 9.74 -4.52
C ILE A 288 2.60 9.32 -4.29
N GLN A 289 2.08 9.48 -3.06
CA GLN A 289 0.69 9.18 -2.77
C GLN A 289 -0.26 10.08 -3.58
N ALA A 290 0.04 11.38 -3.70
CA ALA A 290 -0.77 12.32 -4.45
C ALA A 290 -0.82 11.99 -5.95
N ALA A 291 0.32 11.62 -6.54
CA ALA A 291 0.40 11.19 -7.93
C ALA A 291 -0.54 10.00 -8.22
N SER A 292 -0.61 9.05 -7.29
CA SER A 292 -1.50 7.89 -7.39
C SER A 292 -2.96 8.22 -7.04
N GLN A 293 -3.23 9.02 -5.98
CA GLN A 293 -4.57 9.24 -5.44
C GLN A 293 -5.55 9.85 -6.46
N LYS A 294 -5.05 10.60 -7.40
CA LYS A 294 -5.84 11.16 -8.50
C LYS A 294 -6.59 10.08 -9.27
N TRP A 295 -5.97 8.92 -9.48
CA TRP A 295 -6.49 7.80 -10.27
C TRP A 295 -7.12 6.67 -9.45
N ILE A 296 -6.91 6.65 -8.14
CA ILE A 296 -7.47 5.65 -7.23
C ILE A 296 -8.81 6.12 -6.69
N ASP A 297 -9.88 5.41 -7.03
CA ASP A 297 -11.26 5.82 -6.66
C ASP A 297 -11.58 5.62 -5.17
N SER A 298 -10.99 4.61 -4.53
CA SER A 298 -11.08 4.43 -3.08
C SER A 298 -9.88 5.10 -2.38
N SER A 299 -9.28 4.47 -1.39
CA SER A 299 -8.19 5.06 -0.62
C SER A 299 -6.87 4.31 -0.82
N ILE A 300 -5.79 4.93 -0.36
CA ILE A 300 -4.42 4.41 -0.43
C ILE A 300 -3.90 4.27 0.98
N SER A 301 -3.39 3.09 1.31
CA SER A 301 -2.61 2.88 2.52
C SER A 301 -1.19 3.39 2.31
N LYS A 302 -0.82 4.44 3.02
CA LYS A 302 0.50 5.07 2.92
C LYS A 302 1.01 5.50 4.27
N THR A 303 2.23 5.09 4.57
CA THR A 303 2.96 5.50 5.78
C THR A 303 4.01 6.54 5.42
N ILE A 304 4.07 7.61 6.17
CA ILE A 304 5.09 8.64 6.10
C ILE A 304 6.00 8.42 7.28
N ASN A 305 7.20 7.90 7.03
CA ASN A 305 8.18 7.67 8.07
C ASN A 305 8.89 8.98 8.42
N VAL A 306 9.05 9.24 9.70
CA VAL A 306 9.75 10.42 10.23
C VAL A 306 10.76 9.99 11.28
N PRO A 307 11.93 10.67 11.38
CA PRO A 307 12.93 10.40 12.40
C PRO A 307 12.39 10.62 13.82
N THR A 308 13.08 10.06 14.80
CA THR A 308 12.72 10.22 16.22
C THR A 308 12.83 11.66 16.71
N ASP A 309 13.73 12.44 16.15
CA ASP A 309 14.01 13.85 16.44
C ASP A 309 13.30 14.83 15.50
N TYR A 310 12.32 14.35 14.70
CA TYR A 310 11.59 15.19 13.74
C TYR A 310 10.85 16.31 14.46
N ASP A 311 11.02 17.56 13.97
CA ASP A 311 10.41 18.75 14.57
C ASP A 311 8.88 18.67 14.58
N TYR A 312 8.26 19.16 15.66
CA TYR A 312 6.81 19.08 15.85
C TYR A 312 6.04 19.96 14.84
N GLU A 313 6.57 21.14 14.50
CA GLU A 313 5.92 22.03 13.53
C GLU A 313 5.99 21.40 12.11
N ASP A 314 7.13 20.82 11.75
CA ASP A 314 7.27 20.10 10.50
C ASP A 314 6.35 18.87 10.46
N PHE A 315 6.18 18.18 11.58
CA PHE A 315 5.24 17.06 11.71
C PHE A 315 3.78 17.49 11.43
N LYS A 316 3.33 18.60 12.01
CA LYS A 316 1.99 19.15 11.73
C LYS A 316 1.83 19.52 10.26
N ASN A 317 2.87 20.12 9.67
CA ASN A 317 2.87 20.55 8.29
C ASN A 317 2.73 19.40 7.30
N ILE A 318 3.10 18.16 7.65
CA ILE A 318 2.86 16.98 6.81
C ILE A 318 1.37 16.81 6.52
N TYR A 319 0.51 16.89 7.54
CA TYR A 319 -0.94 16.71 7.37
C TYR A 319 -1.58 17.86 6.57
N LEU A 320 -1.14 19.08 6.78
CA LEU A 320 -1.58 20.22 5.98
C LEU A 320 -1.17 20.05 4.51
N TYR A 321 0.08 19.66 4.28
CA TYR A 321 0.58 19.41 2.93
C TYR A 321 -0.18 18.26 2.25
N ALA A 322 -0.47 17.17 2.96
CA ALA A 322 -1.26 16.06 2.46
C ALA A 322 -2.70 16.50 2.08
N TYR A 323 -3.32 17.35 2.90
CA TYR A 323 -4.63 17.93 2.63
C TYR A 323 -4.61 18.82 1.38
N ASP A 324 -3.63 19.70 1.26
CA ASP A 324 -3.47 20.61 0.11
C ASP A 324 -3.21 19.84 -1.20
N LYS A 325 -2.55 18.69 -1.11
CA LYS A 325 -2.36 17.77 -2.24
C LYS A 325 -3.60 16.94 -2.58
N GLY A 326 -4.69 17.10 -1.84
CA GLY A 326 -5.97 16.41 -2.09
C GLY A 326 -5.98 14.94 -1.68
N LEU A 327 -5.14 14.53 -0.74
CA LEU A 327 -5.16 13.16 -0.21
C LEU A 327 -6.41 12.90 0.61
N LYS A 328 -6.93 11.68 0.54
CA LYS A 328 -8.07 11.22 1.35
C LYS A 328 -7.66 10.85 2.78
N GLY A 329 -6.39 10.59 3.01
CA GLY A 329 -5.79 10.28 4.30
C GLY A 329 -4.35 9.84 4.15
N CYS A 330 -3.60 9.91 5.23
CA CYS A 330 -2.24 9.40 5.34
C CYS A 330 -1.97 8.99 6.77
N THR A 331 -0.91 8.22 6.99
CA THR A 331 -0.45 7.81 8.32
C THR A 331 0.99 8.22 8.48
N THR A 332 1.34 8.74 9.63
CA THR A 332 2.74 8.99 10.02
C THR A 332 3.22 7.88 10.94
N PHE A 333 4.46 7.49 10.77
CA PHE A 333 5.14 6.57 11.66
C PHE A 333 6.44 7.22 12.16
N ARG A 334 6.55 7.31 13.48
CA ARG A 334 7.77 7.72 14.18
C ARG A 334 8.22 6.56 15.05
N PHE A 335 9.44 6.11 14.85
CA PHE A 335 10.00 5.06 15.68
C PHE A 335 10.03 5.51 17.15
N ASN A 336 9.52 4.68 18.03
CA ASN A 336 9.60 4.90 19.47
C ASN A 336 10.20 3.65 20.12
N PRO A 337 11.48 3.70 20.52
CA PRO A 337 12.17 2.55 21.10
C PRO A 337 11.54 2.06 22.40
N GLU A 338 10.82 2.93 23.15
CA GLU A 338 10.15 2.54 24.40
C GLU A 338 8.83 1.79 24.17
N ALA A 339 8.13 2.11 23.07
CA ALA A 339 6.81 1.54 22.77
C ALA A 339 6.85 0.47 21.68
N PHE A 340 7.91 0.45 20.87
CA PHE A 340 8.03 -0.45 19.73
C PHE A 340 8.78 -1.70 20.12
N GLN A 341 8.07 -2.80 20.19
CA GLN A 341 8.61 -4.11 20.48
C GLN A 341 8.42 -5.01 19.28
N GLY A 342 9.49 -5.32 18.62
CA GLY A 342 9.55 -6.43 17.70
C GLY A 342 9.48 -6.10 16.23
N VAL A 343 9.46 -6.76 15.32
CA VAL A 343 9.36 -7.27 13.97
C VAL A 343 10.15 -6.49 12.92
N LEU A 344 10.32 -5.16 13.02
CA LEU A 344 10.99 -4.34 12.00
C LEU A 344 11.89 -3.28 12.65
N VAL A 345 13.07 -3.67 13.08
CA VAL A 345 14.09 -2.77 13.64
C VAL A 345 15.33 -2.87 12.78
N THR A 346 15.87 -1.73 12.34
CA THR A 346 17.15 -1.73 11.63
C THR A 346 18.31 -1.96 12.60
N GLU A 347 19.45 -2.44 12.12
CA GLU A 347 20.63 -2.65 12.95
C GLU A 347 21.09 -1.35 13.63
N LYS A 348 20.97 -0.24 12.93
CA LYS A 348 21.27 1.11 13.46
C LYS A 348 20.33 1.53 14.59
N ASP A 349 19.06 1.12 14.54
CA ASP A 349 18.10 1.37 15.61
C ASP A 349 18.46 0.54 16.86
N LEU A 350 18.91 -0.70 16.68
CA LEU A 350 19.37 -1.58 17.75
C LEU A 350 20.64 -1.02 18.42
N GLU A 351 21.60 -0.54 17.64
CA GLU A 351 22.81 0.11 18.14
C GLU A 351 22.51 1.37 18.96
N ASN A 352 21.49 2.12 18.60
CA ASN A 352 21.09 3.37 19.25
C ASN A 352 20.10 3.17 20.41
N THR A 353 19.53 1.98 20.57
CA THR A 353 18.56 1.68 21.62
C THR A 353 19.25 0.97 22.78
N THR A 354 19.03 1.45 24.00
CA THR A 354 19.55 0.84 25.23
C THR A 354 18.40 0.21 25.99
N TYR A 355 18.56 -1.06 26.35
CA TYR A 355 17.61 -1.82 27.16
C TYR A 355 18.11 -1.97 28.60
N LYS A 356 17.18 -1.89 29.56
CA LYS A 356 17.47 -2.07 30.99
C LYS A 356 16.95 -3.41 31.46
N PHE A 357 17.82 -4.22 31.98
CA PHE A 357 17.49 -5.49 32.61
C PHE A 357 17.70 -5.40 34.10
N THR A 358 16.76 -5.96 34.88
CA THR A 358 16.95 -6.12 36.34
C THR A 358 17.37 -7.57 36.58
N LEU A 359 18.54 -7.75 37.13
CA LEU A 359 19.11 -9.06 37.46
C LEU A 359 18.47 -9.65 38.73
N GLU A 360 18.70 -10.92 38.99
CA GLU A 360 18.12 -11.64 40.13
C GLU A 360 18.55 -11.02 41.50
N ASP A 361 19.70 -10.40 41.57
CA ASP A 361 20.21 -9.71 42.73
C ASP A 361 19.62 -8.29 42.91
N GLY A 362 18.73 -7.86 42.02
CA GLY A 362 18.11 -6.54 42.01
C GLY A 362 18.96 -5.43 41.38
N SER A 363 20.16 -5.71 40.92
CA SER A 363 20.97 -4.76 40.15
C SER A 363 20.40 -4.52 38.76
N GLN A 364 20.69 -3.33 38.19
CA GLN A 364 20.25 -2.99 36.84
C GLN A 364 21.45 -2.93 35.90
N VAL A 365 21.31 -3.52 34.74
CA VAL A 365 22.28 -3.50 33.63
C VAL A 365 21.66 -2.83 32.43
N GLU A 366 22.38 -1.91 31.82
CA GLU A 366 22.02 -1.27 30.55
C GLU A 366 22.84 -1.88 29.40
N VAL A 367 22.17 -2.36 28.38
CA VAL A 367 22.80 -3.08 27.25
C VAL A 367 22.23 -2.55 25.94
N LYS A 368 23.05 -2.38 24.92
CA LYS A 368 22.60 -2.01 23.58
C LYS A 368 21.79 -3.13 22.93
N GLY A 369 20.80 -2.76 22.13
CA GLY A 369 19.86 -3.72 21.57
C GLY A 369 20.49 -4.79 20.68
N ASN A 370 21.65 -4.51 20.07
CA ASN A 370 22.40 -5.44 19.24
C ASN A 370 23.45 -6.25 20.03
N GLU A 371 23.71 -5.91 21.30
CA GLU A 371 24.64 -6.68 22.13
C GLU A 371 24.05 -8.03 22.51
N GLU A 372 24.94 -9.04 22.59
CA GLU A 372 24.55 -10.40 22.95
C GLU A 372 24.54 -10.58 24.47
N ILE A 373 23.48 -11.20 24.97
CA ILE A 373 23.28 -11.54 26.38
C ILE A 373 23.08 -13.05 26.50
N GLU A 374 23.77 -13.68 27.42
CA GLU A 374 23.51 -15.06 27.79
C GLU A 374 22.39 -15.11 28.85
N TYR A 375 21.33 -15.85 28.58
CA TYR A 375 20.21 -16.04 29.50
C TYR A 375 19.66 -17.45 29.37
N ASP A 376 19.52 -18.16 30.50
CA ASP A 376 19.03 -19.54 30.59
C ASP A 376 19.78 -20.53 29.67
N GLY A 377 21.10 -20.29 29.51
CA GLY A 377 21.99 -21.14 28.70
C GLY A 377 21.90 -20.91 27.19
N GLU A 378 21.20 -19.90 26.75
CA GLU A 378 21.09 -19.48 25.36
C GLU A 378 21.59 -18.04 25.16
N THR A 379 22.19 -17.76 24.00
CA THR A 379 22.66 -16.41 23.63
C THR A 379 21.58 -15.69 22.84
N HIS A 380 21.21 -14.47 23.28
CA HIS A 380 20.19 -13.63 22.66
C HIS A 380 20.74 -12.24 22.42
N SER A 381 20.24 -11.52 21.42
CA SER A 381 20.42 -10.07 21.43
C SER A 381 19.57 -9.43 22.54
N ALA A 382 20.07 -8.34 23.15
CA ALA A 382 19.39 -7.66 24.25
C ALA A 382 17.95 -7.28 23.88
N ALA A 383 17.73 -6.79 22.65
CA ALA A 383 16.40 -6.46 22.16
C ALA A 383 15.46 -7.68 22.17
N ASN A 384 15.93 -8.83 21.67
CA ASN A 384 15.13 -10.06 21.58
C ASN A 384 14.78 -10.63 22.95
N LEU A 385 15.76 -10.62 23.87
CA LEU A 385 15.54 -11.09 25.23
C LEU A 385 14.52 -10.19 25.96
N TYR A 386 14.67 -8.86 25.82
CA TYR A 386 13.77 -7.91 26.43
C TYR A 386 12.32 -8.11 25.96
N ASP A 387 12.11 -8.26 24.64
CA ASP A 387 10.79 -8.52 24.06
C ASP A 387 10.20 -9.85 24.55
N ALA A 388 11.01 -10.91 24.55
CA ALA A 388 10.57 -12.23 24.99
C ALA A 388 10.15 -12.24 26.48
N LEU A 389 10.91 -11.55 27.34
CA LEU A 389 10.60 -11.46 28.77
C LEU A 389 9.35 -10.61 29.03
N LYS A 390 9.20 -9.48 28.31
CA LYS A 390 8.07 -8.57 28.48
C LYS A 390 6.76 -9.12 27.93
N GLU A 391 6.80 -9.85 26.84
CA GLU A 391 5.62 -10.54 26.26
C GLU A 391 5.27 -11.82 27.05
N GLY A 392 6.14 -12.24 27.96
CA GLY A 392 5.96 -13.46 28.77
C GLY A 392 5.99 -14.75 27.95
N TYR A 393 6.64 -14.71 26.79
CA TYR A 393 6.78 -15.88 25.90
C TYR A 393 7.98 -16.77 26.27
N TYR A 394 8.94 -16.28 27.03
CA TYR A 394 10.12 -17.05 27.40
C TYR A 394 9.71 -18.23 28.30
N GLY A 395 10.02 -19.44 27.85
CA GLY A 395 9.76 -20.68 28.62
C GLY A 395 8.31 -21.19 28.61
N LYS A 396 7.41 -20.65 27.79
CA LYS A 396 5.98 -21.06 27.69
C LYS A 396 5.66 -21.93 26.47
N PHE A 397 6.61 -22.62 25.90
CA PHE A 397 6.38 -23.50 24.74
C PHE A 397 6.57 -24.97 25.09
#